data_ca9f9953b23507b5f6da478a6817173e
#
_entry.id   ca9f9953b23507b5f6da478a6817173e
#
_cell.length_a   1.000
_cell.length_b   1.000
_cell.length_c   1.000
_cell.angle_alpha   90.00
_cell.angle_beta   90.00
_cell.angle_gamma   90.00
#
_symmetry.space_group_name_H-M   'P 1'
#
loop_
_entity.id
_entity.type
_entity.pdbx_description
1 polymer ?
#
loop_
_entity_poly.entity_id
_entity_poly.type
_entity_poly.pdbx_seq_one_letter_code
_entity_poly.pdbx_strand_id
1 'polypeptide(L)'
;MQEALDFLRQNKDVAFATVSADARPMVRVFQIMKVDGTTLYFATSSRKNVYQELQANPAIELLAYKGNISVRVGGDARFDVADDDQKEIYDTNPVLQRLYADYRELTYFRMEIERLDYYDLSPMPPILRHYDKADGRYVDLNPFRK
;
A
#
# COMPACT_ATOMS: atom_id res chain seq x y z
N MET A 1 14.92 -5.67 2.94
CA MET A 1 13.58 -5.12 2.68
C MET A 1 13.27 -3.85 3.47
N GLN A 2 14.12 -3.53 4.43
CA GLN A 2 13.91 -2.34 5.27
C GLN A 2 13.88 -1.05 4.46
N GLU A 3 14.75 -0.91 3.44
CA GLU A 3 14.78 0.27 2.58
C GLU A 3 13.46 0.50 1.84
N ALA A 4 12.80 -0.57 1.41
CA ALA A 4 11.51 -0.49 0.73
C ALA A 4 10.41 -0.03 1.68
N LEU A 5 10.38 -0.58 2.89
CA LEU A 5 9.39 -0.22 3.91
C LEU A 5 9.60 1.23 4.38
N ASP A 6 10.84 1.65 4.56
CA ASP A 6 11.16 3.03 4.92
C ASP A 6 10.76 4.00 3.80
N PHE A 7 10.94 3.60 2.54
CA PHE A 7 10.49 4.39 1.40
C PHE A 7 8.98 4.62 1.42
N LEU A 8 8.20 3.57 1.74
CA LEU A 8 6.75 3.68 1.88
C LEU A 8 6.35 4.61 3.03
N ARG A 9 7.08 4.57 4.15
CA ARG A 9 6.83 5.47 5.29
C ARG A 9 7.07 6.94 4.94
N GLN A 10 8.06 7.20 4.08
CA GLN A 10 8.44 8.55 3.66
C GLN A 10 7.61 9.07 2.48
N ASN A 11 7.01 8.17 1.69
CA ASN A 11 6.26 8.49 0.47
C ASN A 11 4.88 7.84 0.53
N LYS A 12 4.02 8.39 1.38
CA LYS A 12 2.72 7.80 1.74
C LYS A 12 1.65 7.97 0.68
N ASP A 13 1.75 8.99 -0.19
CA ASP A 13 0.82 9.17 -1.30
C ASP A 13 1.22 8.25 -2.43
N VAL A 14 0.35 7.30 -2.74
CA VAL A 14 0.66 6.24 -3.70
C VAL A 14 -0.40 6.19 -4.81
N ALA A 15 0.01 5.72 -5.99
CA ALA A 15 -0.92 5.28 -7.00
C ALA A 15 -1.49 3.92 -6.55
N PHE A 16 -2.80 3.85 -6.40
CA PHE A 16 -3.49 2.72 -5.78
C PHE A 16 -4.48 2.14 -6.77
N ALA A 17 -4.23 0.91 -7.21
CA ALA A 17 -5.01 0.24 -8.23
C ALA A 17 -5.92 -0.83 -7.63
N THR A 18 -7.14 -0.89 -8.15
CA THR A 18 -8.16 -1.88 -7.81
C THR A 18 -8.79 -2.42 -9.09
N VAL A 19 -9.69 -3.36 -8.94
CA VAL A 19 -10.45 -3.94 -10.05
C VAL A 19 -11.93 -3.61 -9.85
N SER A 20 -12.55 -3.01 -10.87
CA SER A 20 -13.98 -2.70 -10.83
C SER A 20 -14.86 -3.96 -11.02
N ALA A 21 -16.18 -3.81 -10.79
CA ALA A 21 -17.13 -4.92 -10.93
C ALA A 21 -17.15 -5.52 -12.33
N ASP A 22 -16.85 -4.72 -13.36
CA ASP A 22 -16.76 -5.17 -14.75
C ASP A 22 -15.33 -5.54 -15.17
N ALA A 23 -14.46 -5.87 -14.19
CA ALA A 23 -13.10 -6.34 -14.38
C ALA A 23 -12.17 -5.31 -15.06
N ARG A 24 -12.42 -4.01 -14.86
CA ARG A 24 -11.57 -2.94 -15.37
C ARG A 24 -10.54 -2.52 -14.30
N PRO A 25 -9.28 -2.28 -14.70
CA PRO A 25 -8.32 -1.70 -13.76
C PRO A 25 -8.68 -0.24 -13.46
N MET A 26 -8.69 0.11 -12.18
CA MET A 26 -8.98 1.46 -11.70
C MET A 26 -7.78 1.94 -10.89
N VAL A 27 -7.42 3.21 -11.03
CA VAL A 27 -6.29 3.78 -10.27
C VAL A 27 -6.65 5.17 -9.75
N ARG A 28 -6.20 5.49 -8.54
CA ARG A 28 -6.33 6.80 -7.90
C ARG A 28 -5.17 7.00 -6.94
N VAL A 29 -4.99 8.22 -6.47
CA VAL A 29 -4.06 8.48 -5.37
C VAL A 29 -4.74 8.08 -4.06
N PHE A 30 -4.01 7.37 -3.22
CA PHE A 30 -4.43 6.94 -1.89
C PHE A 30 -3.28 7.18 -0.92
N GLN A 31 -3.58 7.34 0.36
CA GLN A 31 -2.53 7.56 1.36
C GLN A 31 -2.38 6.34 2.25
N ILE A 32 -1.13 5.86 2.40
CA ILE A 32 -0.79 4.86 3.41
C ILE A 32 -0.86 5.54 4.77
N MET A 33 -1.67 5.01 5.69
CA MET A 33 -1.87 5.61 7.02
C MET A 33 -0.92 5.07 8.07
N LYS A 34 -0.47 3.82 7.92
CA LYS A 34 0.44 3.17 8.85
C LYS A 34 1.18 2.04 8.14
N VAL A 35 2.45 1.89 8.45
CA VAL A 35 3.28 0.74 8.03
C VAL A 35 3.74 0.04 9.29
N ASP A 36 3.28 -1.18 9.52
CA ASP A 36 3.65 -1.99 10.67
C ASP A 36 4.21 -3.33 10.16
N GLY A 37 5.55 -3.45 10.20
CA GLY A 37 6.20 -4.60 9.57
C GLY A 37 5.85 -4.67 8.10
N THR A 38 5.26 -5.79 7.68
CA THR A 38 4.81 -6.03 6.30
C THR A 38 3.30 -5.79 6.11
N THR A 39 2.67 -5.11 7.06
CA THR A 39 1.24 -4.77 6.99
C THR A 39 1.08 -3.27 6.74
N LEU A 40 0.30 -2.93 5.71
CA LEU A 40 -0.06 -1.55 5.38
C LEU A 40 -1.50 -1.29 5.78
N TYR A 41 -1.77 -0.12 6.37
CA TYR A 41 -3.10 0.27 6.82
C TYR A 41 -3.60 1.48 6.05
N PHE A 42 -4.89 1.49 5.80
CA PHE A 42 -5.58 2.53 5.02
C PHE A 42 -6.90 2.90 5.68
N ALA A 43 -7.39 4.09 5.34
CA ALA A 43 -8.70 4.56 5.76
C ALA A 43 -9.46 5.10 4.56
N THR A 44 -10.74 4.80 4.48
CA THR A 44 -11.62 5.26 3.41
C THR A 44 -13.03 5.52 3.97
N SER A 45 -13.99 5.73 3.08
CA SER A 45 -15.41 5.84 3.43
C SER A 45 -16.18 4.79 2.64
N SER A 46 -17.18 4.17 3.26
CA SER A 46 -18.07 3.23 2.60
C SER A 46 -18.88 3.85 1.46
N ARG A 47 -18.87 5.19 1.37
CA ARG A 47 -19.55 5.95 0.28
C ARG A 47 -18.70 6.06 -0.98
N LYS A 48 -17.39 5.72 -0.92
CA LYS A 48 -16.48 5.84 -2.06
C LYS A 48 -16.51 4.59 -2.93
N ASN A 49 -16.27 4.77 -4.23
CA ASN A 49 -16.23 3.68 -5.20
C ASN A 49 -15.14 2.65 -4.86
N VAL A 50 -14.00 3.10 -4.32
CA VAL A 50 -12.92 2.19 -3.94
C VAL A 50 -13.38 1.16 -2.91
N TYR A 51 -14.25 1.54 -1.97
CA TYR A 51 -14.81 0.60 -1.00
C TYR A 51 -15.62 -0.50 -1.70
N GLN A 52 -16.51 -0.11 -2.62
CA GLN A 52 -17.33 -1.06 -3.37
C GLN A 52 -16.47 -1.99 -4.22
N GLU A 53 -15.44 -1.45 -4.86
CA GLU A 53 -14.51 -2.24 -5.65
C GLU A 53 -13.79 -3.29 -4.80
N LEU A 54 -13.28 -2.90 -3.63
CA LEU A 54 -12.56 -3.81 -2.73
C LEU A 54 -13.48 -4.85 -2.09
N GLN A 55 -14.76 -4.54 -1.89
CA GLN A 55 -15.74 -5.52 -1.42
C GLN A 55 -15.99 -6.60 -2.48
N ALA A 56 -16.04 -6.22 -3.75
CA ALA A 56 -16.26 -7.14 -4.86
C ALA A 56 -14.99 -7.92 -5.24
N ASN A 57 -13.83 -7.28 -5.18
CA ASN A 57 -12.53 -7.89 -5.47
C ASN A 57 -11.47 -7.23 -4.60
N PRO A 58 -10.90 -7.95 -3.63
CA PRO A 58 -9.97 -7.37 -2.65
C PRO A 58 -8.58 -7.08 -3.21
N ALA A 59 -8.27 -7.48 -4.44
CA ALA A 59 -6.93 -7.33 -5.00
C ALA A 59 -6.52 -5.85 -5.11
N ILE A 60 -5.31 -5.56 -4.64
CA ILE A 60 -4.71 -4.22 -4.66
C ILE A 60 -3.33 -4.33 -5.29
N GLU A 61 -3.00 -3.34 -6.11
CA GLU A 61 -1.62 -3.07 -6.53
C GLU A 61 -1.36 -1.59 -6.27
N LEU A 62 -0.26 -1.27 -5.60
CA LEU A 62 0.09 0.12 -5.35
C LEU A 62 1.52 0.43 -5.76
N LEU A 63 1.78 1.70 -6.06
CA LEU A 63 3.07 2.17 -6.51
C LEU A 63 3.40 3.49 -5.82
N ALA A 64 4.50 3.48 -5.05
CA ALA A 64 5.14 4.68 -4.54
C ALA A 64 6.38 4.97 -5.38
N TYR A 65 6.61 6.22 -5.75
CA TYR A 65 7.81 6.58 -6.49
C TYR A 65 8.26 7.99 -6.15
N LYS A 66 9.57 8.19 -6.17
CA LYS A 66 10.20 9.51 -6.03
C LYS A 66 11.59 9.45 -6.67
N GLY A 67 11.85 10.36 -7.61
CA GLY A 67 13.12 10.34 -8.34
C GLY A 67 13.30 9.04 -9.10
N ASN A 68 14.42 8.38 -8.88
CA ASN A 68 14.77 7.12 -9.56
C ASN A 68 14.32 5.86 -8.80
N ILE A 69 13.66 6.03 -7.66
CA ILE A 69 13.23 4.90 -6.82
C ILE A 69 11.73 4.70 -6.96
N SER A 70 11.33 3.45 -7.10
CA SER A 70 9.93 3.04 -7.02
C SER A 70 9.78 1.77 -6.19
N VAL A 71 8.65 1.68 -5.49
CA VAL A 71 8.26 0.50 -4.72
C VAL A 71 6.84 0.12 -5.13
N ARG A 72 6.70 -1.06 -5.70
CA ARG A 72 5.41 -1.64 -6.07
C ARG A 72 5.04 -2.75 -5.09
N VAL A 73 3.81 -2.72 -4.62
CA VAL A 73 3.33 -3.68 -3.62
C VAL A 73 2.01 -4.26 -4.07
N GLY A 74 1.87 -5.58 -3.97
CA GLY A 74 0.61 -6.28 -4.24
C GLY A 74 0.14 -7.08 -3.03
N GLY A 75 -1.17 -7.16 -2.87
CA GLY A 75 -1.83 -7.92 -1.81
C GLY A 75 -3.34 -7.74 -1.87
N ASP A 76 -4.03 -8.21 -0.83
CA ASP A 76 -5.48 -8.16 -0.76
C ASP A 76 -5.95 -7.30 0.42
N ALA A 77 -7.04 -6.54 0.20
CA ALA A 77 -7.68 -5.77 1.27
C ALA A 77 -8.35 -6.68 2.28
N ARG A 78 -8.15 -6.37 3.57
CA ARG A 78 -8.85 -7.01 4.69
C ARG A 78 -9.45 -5.92 5.57
N PHE A 79 -10.74 -6.05 5.89
CA PHE A 79 -11.47 -5.04 6.65
C PHE A 79 -11.51 -5.33 8.15
N ASP A 80 -10.85 -6.39 8.60
CA ASP A 80 -10.72 -6.77 10.01
C ASP A 80 -9.56 -5.99 10.66
N VAL A 81 -9.77 -4.71 10.93
CA VAL A 81 -8.81 -3.85 11.62
C VAL A 81 -9.26 -3.66 13.07
N ALA A 82 -8.37 -3.95 14.03
CA ALA A 82 -8.66 -3.81 15.45
C ALA A 82 -9.01 -2.36 15.82
N ASP A 83 -9.91 -2.18 16.78
CA ASP A 83 -10.38 -0.87 17.22
C ASP A 83 -9.21 0.03 17.66
N ASP A 84 -8.23 -0.51 18.38
CA ASP A 84 -7.05 0.25 18.82
C ASP A 84 -6.22 0.74 17.64
N ASP A 85 -6.09 -0.06 16.58
CA ASP A 85 -5.39 0.35 15.36
C ASP A 85 -6.15 1.45 14.63
N GLN A 86 -7.49 1.37 14.59
CA GLN A 86 -8.34 2.42 14.00
C GLN A 86 -8.14 3.76 14.71
N LYS A 87 -8.15 3.76 16.04
CA LYS A 87 -7.92 4.96 16.85
C LYS A 87 -6.53 5.55 16.62
N GLU A 88 -5.52 4.70 16.62
CA GLU A 88 -4.14 5.12 16.39
C GLU A 88 -3.99 5.77 15.01
N ILE A 89 -4.56 5.17 13.98
CA ILE A 89 -4.53 5.72 12.61
C ILE A 89 -5.18 7.09 12.59
N TYR A 90 -6.34 7.24 13.20
CA TYR A 90 -7.06 8.51 13.26
C TYR A 90 -6.23 9.58 14.01
N ASP A 91 -5.67 9.21 15.16
CA ASP A 91 -4.95 10.15 16.03
C ASP A 91 -3.60 10.58 15.44
N THR A 92 -2.98 9.75 14.62
CA THR A 92 -1.66 10.02 14.03
C THR A 92 -1.71 10.60 12.61
N ASN A 93 -2.90 10.78 12.03
CA ASN A 93 -3.09 11.34 10.69
C ASN A 93 -4.02 12.55 10.73
N PRO A 94 -3.47 13.77 10.88
CA PRO A 94 -4.27 14.98 11.06
C PRO A 94 -5.30 15.24 9.95
N VAL A 95 -5.05 14.78 8.73
CA VAL A 95 -5.98 14.91 7.62
C VAL A 95 -7.32 14.25 7.93
N LEU A 96 -7.31 13.11 8.63
CA LEU A 96 -8.53 12.41 9.01
C LEU A 96 -9.35 13.21 10.02
N GLN A 97 -8.67 13.85 10.98
CA GLN A 97 -9.32 14.68 11.99
C GLN A 97 -9.97 15.93 11.40
N ARG A 98 -9.42 16.45 10.30
CA ARG A 98 -10.02 17.58 9.58
C ARG A 98 -11.26 17.21 8.79
N LEU A 99 -11.29 15.97 8.26
CA LEU A 99 -12.37 15.52 7.39
C LEU A 99 -13.51 14.81 8.15
N TYR A 100 -13.20 14.24 9.30
CA TYR A 100 -14.13 13.41 10.07
C TYR A 100 -14.06 13.79 11.55
N ALA A 101 -15.22 13.87 12.19
CA ALA A 101 -15.31 14.26 13.62
C ALA A 101 -14.93 13.11 14.56
N ASP A 102 -15.10 11.85 14.13
CA ASP A 102 -14.89 10.68 14.95
C ASP A 102 -14.26 9.58 14.09
N TYR A 103 -13.31 8.82 14.68
CA TYR A 103 -12.63 7.73 13.98
C TYR A 103 -13.61 6.65 13.49
N ARG A 104 -14.76 6.50 14.15
CA ARG A 104 -15.77 5.49 13.77
C ARG A 104 -16.55 5.86 12.52
N GLU A 105 -16.42 7.07 12.01
CA GLU A 105 -17.04 7.48 10.74
C GLU A 105 -16.31 6.93 9.52
N LEU A 106 -15.10 6.43 9.72
CA LEU A 106 -14.26 5.87 8.66
C LEU A 106 -14.40 4.36 8.56
N THR A 107 -14.06 3.85 7.39
CA THR A 107 -13.87 2.43 7.15
C THR A 107 -12.37 2.17 6.98
N TYR A 108 -11.80 1.32 7.81
CA TYR A 108 -10.38 1.00 7.80
C TYR A 108 -10.16 -0.36 7.15
N PHE A 109 -9.05 -0.49 6.43
CA PHE A 109 -8.63 -1.78 5.92
C PHE A 109 -7.12 -1.90 6.00
N ARG A 110 -6.64 -3.12 5.92
CA ARG A 110 -5.23 -3.45 5.93
C ARG A 110 -4.89 -4.37 4.76
N MET A 111 -3.63 -4.37 4.40
CA MET A 111 -3.11 -5.28 3.38
C MET A 111 -1.79 -5.84 3.89
N GLU A 112 -1.70 -7.17 3.95
CA GLU A 112 -0.42 -7.86 4.13
C GLU A 112 0.31 -7.85 2.81
N ILE A 113 1.58 -7.47 2.81
CA ILE A 113 2.40 -7.47 1.58
C ILE A 113 2.60 -8.91 1.11
N GLU A 114 2.04 -9.24 -0.04
CA GLU A 114 2.22 -10.55 -0.69
C GLU A 114 3.41 -10.53 -1.65
N ARG A 115 3.58 -9.42 -2.37
CA ARG A 115 4.68 -9.19 -3.29
C ARG A 115 5.14 -7.75 -3.17
N LEU A 116 6.45 -7.55 -3.32
CA LEU A 116 7.04 -6.22 -3.34
C LEU A 116 8.20 -6.19 -4.31
N ASP A 117 8.25 -5.14 -5.13
CA ASP A 117 9.38 -4.83 -6.01
C ASP A 117 9.98 -3.48 -5.62
N TYR A 118 11.26 -3.47 -5.35
CA TYR A 118 12.06 -2.27 -5.11
C TYR A 118 12.98 -2.04 -6.30
N TYR A 119 12.85 -0.88 -6.93
CA TYR A 119 13.61 -0.56 -8.12
C TYR A 119 14.30 0.79 -7.94
N ASP A 120 15.63 0.81 -8.14
CA ASP A 120 16.44 2.03 -8.07
C ASP A 120 17.29 2.14 -9.34
N LEU A 121 17.02 3.16 -10.14
CA LEU A 121 17.73 3.43 -11.40
C LEU A 121 19.01 4.23 -11.19
N SER A 122 19.31 4.68 -9.97
CA SER A 122 20.47 5.56 -9.72
C SER A 122 21.81 4.88 -9.95
N PRO A 123 22.04 3.64 -9.43
CA PRO A 123 23.32 2.98 -9.67
C PRO A 123 23.37 2.30 -11.05
N MET A 124 24.60 2.01 -11.50
CA MET A 124 24.81 1.22 -12.71
C MET A 124 25.58 -0.06 -12.38
N PRO A 125 24.98 -1.23 -12.58
CA PRO A 125 23.64 -1.47 -13.10
C PRO A 125 22.55 -1.10 -12.08
N PRO A 126 21.31 -0.88 -12.52
CA PRO A 126 20.20 -0.58 -11.61
C PRO A 126 19.98 -1.68 -10.58
N ILE A 127 19.38 -1.31 -9.45
CA ILE A 127 18.98 -2.26 -8.43
C ILE A 127 17.52 -2.64 -8.68
N LEU A 128 17.23 -3.94 -8.73
CA LEU A 128 15.88 -4.49 -8.74
C LEU A 128 15.84 -5.62 -7.73
N ARG A 129 15.04 -5.46 -6.68
CA ARG A 129 14.85 -6.47 -5.63
C ARG A 129 13.39 -6.86 -5.56
N HIS A 130 13.16 -8.14 -5.33
CA HIS A 130 11.83 -8.73 -5.29
C HIS A 130 11.63 -9.52 -4.02
N TYR A 131 10.46 -9.33 -3.40
CA TYR A 131 9.98 -10.11 -2.27
C TYR A 131 8.68 -10.81 -2.65
N ASP A 132 8.59 -12.07 -2.29
CA ASP A 132 7.37 -12.85 -2.39
C ASP A 132 7.13 -13.54 -1.05
N LYS A 133 5.97 -13.31 -0.45
CA LYS A 133 5.61 -13.88 0.84
C LYS A 133 5.57 -15.40 0.81
N ALA A 134 5.23 -15.99 -0.34
CA ALA A 134 5.11 -17.43 -0.50
C ALA A 134 6.42 -18.17 -0.17
N ASP A 135 7.58 -17.58 -0.50
CA ASP A 135 8.88 -18.16 -0.15
C ASP A 135 9.64 -17.36 0.92
N GLY A 136 9.12 -16.19 1.30
CA GLY A 136 9.68 -15.32 2.35
C GLY A 136 11.03 -14.69 1.99
N ARG A 137 11.42 -14.70 0.71
CA ARG A 137 12.75 -14.26 0.28
C ARG A 137 12.71 -12.88 -0.36
N TYR A 138 13.71 -12.07 -0.01
CA TYR A 138 13.97 -10.79 -0.65
C TYR A 138 15.25 -10.93 -1.46
N VAL A 139 15.15 -10.96 -2.78
CA VAL A 139 16.24 -11.32 -3.69
C VAL A 139 16.51 -10.23 -4.71
N ASP A 140 17.76 -10.11 -5.14
CA ASP A 140 18.16 -9.23 -6.22
C ASP A 140 17.86 -9.92 -7.56
N LEU A 141 16.99 -9.29 -8.37
CA LEU A 141 16.58 -9.78 -9.69
C LEU A 141 17.09 -8.87 -10.81
N ASN A 142 18.20 -8.17 -10.58
CA ASN A 142 18.70 -7.23 -11.56
C ASN A 142 18.90 -7.91 -12.92
N PRO A 143 18.12 -7.53 -13.96
CA PRO A 143 18.22 -8.19 -15.27
C PRO A 143 19.52 -7.88 -16.01
N PHE A 144 20.29 -6.88 -15.53
CA PHE A 144 21.55 -6.46 -16.11
C PHE A 144 22.77 -7.12 -15.47
N ARG A 145 22.58 -7.89 -14.42
CA ARG A 145 23.63 -8.74 -13.83
C ARG A 145 23.66 -10.08 -14.51
N LYS A 146 24.86 -10.43 -14.95
CA LYS A 146 25.11 -11.77 -15.50
C LYS A 146 25.54 -12.73 -14.38
#